data_dd43fd6401b4389fe4e54554bc9e5a69
#
_entry.id   dd43fd6401b4389fe4e54554bc9e5a69
#
_cell.length_a   1.000
_cell.length_b   1.000
_cell.length_c   1.000
_cell.angle_alpha   90.00
_cell.angle_beta   90.00
_cell.angle_gamma   90.00
#
_symmetry.space_group_name_H-M   'P 1'
#
loop_
_entity.id
_entity.type
_entity.pdbx_description
1 polymer ?
#
loop_
_entity_poly.entity_id
_entity_poly.type
_entity_poly.pdbx_seq_one_letter_code
_entity_poly.pdbx_strand_id
1 'polypeptide(L)'
;MSTLQVENLIGPTSGSNANKIIIPSGQTLDASEGFIPPPGSIVQVVKTGGTNPAYTSTNTTSFVATNLQLDITPKYANSLLKIEASHSYWWSTSGLSTNTYASFTFYRDSTTNIASAHGGVASLEGGLAGNNYLNRQANYIEYDSPNTTNTVNYRVYIKQWTQVTSALRVIDNA
;
A
#
# COMPACT_ATOMS: atom_id res chain seq x y z
N MET A 1 -16.91 31.85 27.26
CA MET A 1 -15.68 31.12 26.99
C MET A 1 -14.53 32.10 27.05
N SER A 2 -13.43 31.74 27.73
CA SER A 2 -12.22 32.58 27.72
C SER A 2 -11.31 32.07 26.63
N THR A 3 -10.86 32.95 25.77
CA THR A 3 -9.91 32.64 24.68
C THR A 3 -8.58 33.30 24.97
N LEU A 4 -7.49 32.52 24.92
CA LEU A 4 -6.12 33.04 24.97
C LEU A 4 -5.59 33.08 23.53
N GLN A 5 -5.24 34.28 23.06
CA GLN A 5 -4.63 34.48 21.75
C GLN A 5 -3.17 34.88 21.95
N VAL A 6 -2.23 34.09 21.45
CA VAL A 6 -0.78 34.31 21.58
C VAL A 6 -0.12 34.06 20.22
N GLU A 7 0.93 34.80 19.89
CA GLU A 7 1.72 34.54 18.68
C GLU A 7 2.56 33.26 18.81
N ASN A 8 3.10 33.01 20.01
CA ASN A 8 3.93 31.86 20.29
C ASN A 8 3.63 31.29 21.67
N LEU A 9 3.52 29.99 21.76
CA LEU A 9 3.45 29.26 23.01
C LEU A 9 4.77 28.49 23.20
N ILE A 10 5.61 28.96 24.13
CA ILE A 10 6.95 28.42 24.35
C ILE A 10 7.01 27.79 25.75
N GLY A 11 7.56 26.60 25.84
CA GLY A 11 7.81 25.94 27.12
C GLY A 11 8.90 26.63 27.93
N PRO A 12 9.07 26.26 29.22
CA PRO A 12 10.12 26.79 30.08
C PRO A 12 11.50 26.57 29.45
N THR A 13 12.42 27.51 29.67
CA THR A 13 13.79 27.41 29.13
C THR A 13 14.74 26.60 30.03
N SER A 14 14.29 26.23 31.24
CA SER A 14 15.11 25.48 32.22
C SER A 14 14.25 24.52 33.04
N GLY A 15 14.89 23.61 33.75
CA GLY A 15 14.24 22.60 34.58
C GLY A 15 13.93 21.32 33.83
N SER A 16 13.28 20.37 34.48
CA SER A 16 12.92 19.05 33.90
C SER A 16 11.96 19.11 32.71
N ASN A 17 11.24 20.21 32.57
CA ASN A 17 10.28 20.48 31.54
C ASN A 17 10.76 21.51 30.49
N ALA A 18 12.07 21.76 30.45
CA ALA A 18 12.65 22.68 29.49
C ALA A 18 12.25 22.31 28.03
N ASN A 19 11.86 23.34 27.29
CA ASN A 19 11.44 23.23 25.89
C ASN A 19 10.22 22.30 25.63
N LYS A 20 9.37 22.11 26.65
CA LYS A 20 8.16 21.29 26.55
C LYS A 20 6.90 22.12 26.80
N ILE A 21 5.89 21.90 25.99
CA ILE A 21 4.51 22.26 26.31
C ILE A 21 3.85 21.00 26.86
N ILE A 22 3.45 21.03 28.13
CA ILE A 22 2.86 19.86 28.78
C ILE A 22 1.36 20.05 28.84
N ILE A 23 0.65 19.07 28.32
CA ILE A 23 -0.80 18.94 28.48
C ILE A 23 -1.02 18.02 29.69
N PRO A 24 -1.59 18.52 30.80
CA PRO A 24 -1.80 17.72 32.01
C PRO A 24 -2.73 16.53 31.74
N SER A 25 -2.64 15.53 32.59
CA SER A 25 -3.56 14.39 32.54
C SER A 25 -5.01 14.85 32.65
N GLY A 26 -5.88 14.29 31.83
CA GLY A 26 -7.29 14.67 31.74
C GLY A 26 -7.57 15.90 30.87
N GLN A 27 -6.55 16.52 30.29
CA GLN A 27 -6.67 17.59 29.32
C GLN A 27 -6.35 17.07 27.91
N THR A 28 -6.94 17.71 26.91
CA THR A 28 -6.72 17.37 25.49
C THR A 28 -6.26 18.61 24.74
N LEU A 29 -5.26 18.44 23.87
CA LEU A 29 -4.94 19.44 22.85
C LEU A 29 -5.84 19.17 21.63
N ASP A 30 -6.79 20.06 21.38
CA ASP A 30 -7.57 20.05 20.15
C ASP A 30 -6.84 20.87 19.09
N ALA A 31 -6.33 20.19 18.08
CA ALA A 31 -5.65 20.78 16.93
C ALA A 31 -6.42 20.53 15.64
N SER A 32 -7.74 20.43 15.71
CA SER A 32 -8.63 20.15 14.57
C SER A 32 -8.52 21.18 13.45
N GLU A 33 -8.23 22.44 13.81
CA GLU A 33 -8.07 23.54 12.84
C GLU A 33 -6.71 23.59 12.15
N GLY A 34 -5.76 22.77 12.59
CA GLY A 34 -4.46 22.63 11.95
C GLY A 34 -3.34 22.22 12.89
N PHE A 35 -2.55 21.28 12.42
CA PHE A 35 -1.34 20.80 13.08
C PHE A 35 -0.30 20.50 12.01
N ILE A 36 0.89 21.09 12.16
CA ILE A 36 2.04 20.76 11.31
C ILE A 36 2.86 19.69 12.05
N PRO A 37 2.78 18.43 11.62
CA PRO A 37 3.55 17.37 12.29
C PRO A 37 5.05 17.56 12.03
N PRO A 38 5.91 17.12 12.97
CA PRO A 38 7.35 17.11 12.73
C PRO A 38 7.73 16.32 11.48
N PRO A 39 8.82 16.68 10.80
CA PRO A 39 9.33 15.90 9.67
C PRO A 39 9.51 14.42 10.03
N GLY A 40 9.09 13.53 9.14
CA GLY A 40 9.13 12.07 9.34
C GLY A 40 7.93 11.49 10.10
N SER A 41 6.97 12.33 10.50
CA SER A 41 5.73 11.83 11.13
C SER A 41 4.82 11.11 10.13
N ILE A 42 4.15 10.06 10.59
CA ILE A 42 3.03 9.46 9.86
C ILE A 42 1.81 10.36 10.04
N VAL A 43 1.37 11.00 8.97
CA VAL A 43 0.27 11.98 9.00
C VAL A 43 -1.07 11.38 8.61
N GLN A 44 -1.08 10.22 7.97
CA GLN A 44 -2.29 9.55 7.50
C GLN A 44 -2.03 8.06 7.31
N VAL A 45 -2.99 7.24 7.71
CA VAL A 45 -3.04 5.82 7.39
C VAL A 45 -4.41 5.52 6.81
N VAL A 46 -4.43 4.90 5.64
CA VAL A 46 -5.66 4.41 5.01
C VAL A 46 -5.47 2.93 4.73
N LYS A 47 -6.49 2.16 4.98
CA LYS A 47 -6.48 0.72 4.72
C LYS A 47 -7.75 0.31 3.99
N THR A 48 -7.63 -0.70 3.16
CA THR A 48 -8.77 -1.43 2.61
C THR A 48 -8.64 -2.89 2.98
N GLY A 49 -9.76 -3.55 3.06
CA GLY A 49 -9.85 -4.99 3.26
C GLY A 49 -11.15 -5.45 2.64
N GLY A 50 -11.08 -6.48 1.81
CA GLY A 50 -12.27 -7.05 1.17
C GLY A 50 -13.01 -8.00 2.12
N THR A 51 -14.29 -7.78 2.31
CA THR A 51 -15.18 -8.72 3.01
C THR A 51 -15.80 -9.75 2.06
N ASN A 52 -15.56 -9.61 0.77
CA ASN A 52 -16.13 -10.47 -0.26
C ASN A 52 -15.00 -11.24 -0.96
N PRO A 53 -15.00 -12.58 -0.93
CA PRO A 53 -13.98 -13.38 -1.59
C PRO A 53 -14.19 -13.33 -3.11
N ALA A 54 -13.81 -12.22 -3.73
CA ALA A 54 -13.64 -12.13 -5.15
C ALA A 54 -12.23 -12.63 -5.51
N TYR A 55 -12.05 -13.16 -6.69
CA TYR A 55 -10.74 -13.46 -7.21
C TYR A 55 -10.56 -12.84 -8.59
N THR A 56 -9.36 -12.34 -8.84
CA THR A 56 -8.93 -11.95 -10.18
C THR A 56 -8.08 -13.07 -10.76
N SER A 57 -8.38 -13.44 -11.99
CA SER A 57 -7.70 -14.52 -12.71
C SER A 57 -7.05 -13.99 -13.97
N THR A 58 -5.82 -14.43 -14.25
CA THR A 58 -5.11 -14.10 -15.51
C THR A 58 -4.27 -15.26 -16.00
N ASN A 59 -4.17 -15.38 -17.33
CA ASN A 59 -3.24 -16.29 -18.02
C ASN A 59 -2.38 -15.54 -19.04
N THR A 60 -2.24 -14.22 -18.90
CA THR A 60 -1.51 -13.37 -19.85
C THR A 60 -0.19 -12.88 -19.29
N THR A 61 0.70 -12.48 -20.18
CA THR A 61 1.96 -11.82 -19.86
C THR A 61 1.83 -10.30 -19.69
N SER A 62 0.64 -9.76 -19.93
CA SER A 62 0.29 -8.36 -19.66
C SER A 62 -0.30 -8.22 -18.26
N PHE A 63 -0.03 -7.10 -17.60
CA PHE A 63 -0.62 -6.82 -16.30
C PHE A 63 -2.13 -6.64 -16.37
N VAL A 64 -2.84 -7.34 -15.50
CA VAL A 64 -4.30 -7.29 -15.34
C VAL A 64 -4.62 -6.74 -13.95
N ALA A 65 -5.54 -5.81 -13.89
CA ALA A 65 -6.00 -5.19 -12.65
C ALA A 65 -6.75 -6.21 -11.77
N THR A 66 -6.43 -6.25 -10.49
CA THR A 66 -7.19 -7.02 -9.49
C THR A 66 -8.29 -6.14 -8.87
N ASN A 67 -9.07 -6.70 -7.93
CA ASN A 67 -10.02 -5.92 -7.14
C ASN A 67 -9.37 -5.28 -5.88
N LEU A 68 -8.10 -5.59 -5.61
CA LEU A 68 -7.35 -4.98 -4.51
C LEU A 68 -6.95 -3.56 -4.88
N GLN A 69 -7.68 -2.59 -4.37
CA GLN A 69 -7.44 -1.18 -4.63
C GLN A 69 -7.78 -0.32 -3.42
N LEU A 70 -7.19 0.85 -3.39
CA LEU A 70 -7.33 1.82 -2.31
C LEU A 70 -7.20 3.23 -2.86
N ASP A 71 -8.11 4.10 -2.43
CA ASP A 71 -8.03 5.54 -2.69
C ASP A 71 -7.42 6.24 -1.49
N ILE A 72 -6.53 7.18 -1.75
CA ILE A 72 -5.97 8.09 -0.75
C ILE A 72 -5.95 9.51 -1.29
N THR A 73 -6.33 10.46 -0.44
CA THR A 73 -6.18 11.90 -0.69
C THR A 73 -5.04 12.38 0.22
N PRO A 74 -3.81 12.57 -0.32
CA PRO A 74 -2.68 12.98 0.50
C PRO A 74 -2.93 14.32 1.17
N LYS A 75 -2.59 14.44 2.45
CA LYS A 75 -2.73 15.72 3.18
C LYS A 75 -1.75 16.79 2.69
N TYR A 76 -0.59 16.37 2.20
CA TYR A 76 0.44 17.28 1.66
C TYR A 76 0.92 16.77 0.31
N ALA A 77 1.10 17.68 -0.65
CA ALA A 77 1.52 17.32 -2.00
C ALA A 77 2.89 16.61 -2.03
N ASN A 78 3.80 16.97 -1.14
CA ASN A 78 5.13 16.37 -1.02
C ASN A 78 5.17 15.13 -0.10
N SER A 79 4.04 14.52 0.22
CA SER A 79 4.00 13.29 1.01
C SER A 79 4.68 12.14 0.28
N LEU A 80 5.50 11.38 1.01
CA LEU A 80 5.94 10.05 0.61
C LEU A 80 4.92 9.03 1.11
N LEU A 81 4.36 8.25 0.21
CA LEU A 81 3.42 7.19 0.53
C LEU A 81 4.15 5.85 0.57
N LYS A 82 3.97 5.11 1.66
CA LYS A 82 4.30 3.69 1.75
C LYS A 82 3.05 2.90 1.37
N ILE A 83 3.14 2.12 0.30
CA ILE A 83 2.06 1.26 -0.18
C ILE A 83 2.45 -0.18 0.14
N GLU A 84 1.57 -0.89 0.84
CA GLU A 84 1.80 -2.26 1.26
C GLU A 84 0.60 -3.12 0.88
N ALA A 85 0.87 -4.29 0.30
CA ALA A 85 -0.14 -5.30 0.03
C ALA A 85 0.25 -6.65 0.61
N SER A 86 -0.74 -7.32 1.17
CA SER A 86 -0.66 -8.70 1.63
C SER A 86 -1.90 -9.43 1.10
N HIS A 87 -1.68 -10.45 0.27
CA HIS A 87 -2.79 -11.21 -0.29
C HIS A 87 -2.39 -12.64 -0.59
N SER A 88 -3.36 -13.53 -0.60
CA SER A 88 -3.16 -14.90 -1.05
C SER A 88 -3.27 -14.97 -2.57
N TYR A 89 -2.48 -15.84 -3.18
CA TYR A 89 -2.64 -16.19 -4.58
C TYR A 89 -2.63 -17.70 -4.74
N TRP A 90 -3.31 -18.15 -5.78
CA TRP A 90 -3.43 -19.55 -6.11
C TRP A 90 -3.10 -19.76 -7.59
N TRP A 91 -2.39 -20.81 -7.87
CA TRP A 91 -1.98 -21.17 -9.21
C TRP A 91 -2.06 -22.66 -9.45
N SER A 92 -2.73 -23.05 -10.52
CA SER A 92 -2.68 -24.41 -11.00
C SER A 92 -1.46 -24.59 -11.90
N THR A 93 -0.60 -25.53 -11.55
CA THR A 93 0.60 -25.85 -12.35
C THR A 93 0.39 -27.09 -13.21
N SER A 94 -0.86 -27.49 -13.42
CA SER A 94 -1.22 -28.65 -14.24
C SER A 94 -0.66 -28.51 -15.67
N GLY A 95 0.14 -29.48 -16.07
CA GLY A 95 0.74 -29.51 -17.42
C GLY A 95 1.92 -28.57 -17.64
N LEU A 96 2.46 -27.93 -16.60
CA LEU A 96 3.66 -27.10 -16.76
C LEU A 96 4.92 -27.98 -16.81
N SER A 97 5.69 -27.83 -17.90
CA SER A 97 7.00 -28.43 -18.08
C SER A 97 8.17 -27.48 -17.81
N THR A 98 7.87 -26.19 -17.53
CA THR A 98 8.85 -25.13 -17.37
C THR A 98 8.54 -24.26 -16.17
N ASN A 99 9.56 -23.63 -15.62
CA ASN A 99 9.40 -22.63 -14.56
C ASN A 99 8.54 -21.46 -15.05
N THR A 100 7.53 -21.14 -14.29
CA THR A 100 6.62 -20.03 -14.55
C THR A 100 6.62 -19.10 -13.37
N TYR A 101 6.61 -17.80 -13.62
CA TYR A 101 6.65 -16.79 -12.58
C TYR A 101 5.36 -15.97 -12.58
N ALA A 102 4.86 -15.68 -11.38
CA ALA A 102 3.82 -14.68 -11.16
C ALA A 102 4.48 -13.35 -10.78
N SER A 103 4.03 -12.26 -11.35
CA SER A 103 4.44 -10.92 -10.96
C SER A 103 3.27 -10.13 -10.43
N PHE A 104 3.55 -9.37 -9.39
CA PHE A 104 2.63 -8.46 -8.72
C PHE A 104 3.23 -7.05 -8.74
N THR A 105 2.41 -6.05 -8.94
CA THR A 105 2.85 -4.65 -8.92
C THR A 105 1.70 -3.74 -8.49
N PHE A 106 2.05 -2.48 -8.15
CA PHE A 106 1.07 -1.43 -7.96
C PHE A 106 1.01 -0.51 -9.17
N TYR A 107 -0.19 -0.14 -9.55
CA TYR A 107 -0.43 0.97 -10.46
C TYR A 107 -1.09 2.12 -9.71
N ARG A 108 -0.61 3.33 -9.97
CA ARG A 108 -1.29 4.57 -9.61
C ARG A 108 -2.19 4.99 -10.77
N ASP A 109 -3.46 5.28 -10.45
CA ASP A 109 -4.48 5.77 -11.40
C ASP A 109 -4.61 4.90 -12.65
N SER A 110 -4.38 3.59 -12.51
CA SER A 110 -4.44 2.57 -13.57
C SER A 110 -3.45 2.77 -14.74
N THR A 111 -2.60 3.77 -14.68
CA THR A 111 -1.69 4.16 -15.79
C THR A 111 -0.22 4.07 -15.43
N THR A 112 0.14 4.43 -14.20
CA THR A 112 1.54 4.52 -13.78
C THR A 112 1.92 3.30 -12.96
N ASN A 113 2.75 2.42 -13.51
CA ASN A 113 3.38 1.35 -12.74
C ASN A 113 4.45 1.96 -11.83
N ILE A 114 4.30 1.79 -10.52
CA ILE A 114 5.22 2.36 -9.53
C ILE A 114 6.35 1.43 -9.13
N ALA A 115 6.36 0.18 -9.62
CA ALA A 115 7.45 -0.73 -9.37
C ALA A 115 8.74 -0.28 -10.05
N SER A 116 9.82 -0.27 -9.31
CA SER A 116 11.12 0.27 -9.74
C SER A 116 11.88 -0.61 -10.71
N ALA A 117 11.58 -1.90 -10.86
CA ALA A 117 12.36 -2.79 -11.70
C ALA A 117 11.60 -4.03 -12.21
N HIS A 118 12.05 -4.57 -13.36
CA HIS A 118 11.69 -5.90 -13.91
C HIS A 118 10.19 -6.22 -14.02
N GLY A 119 9.34 -5.19 -14.15
CA GLY A 119 7.93 -5.39 -14.43
C GLY A 119 7.10 -5.90 -13.25
N GLY A 120 7.55 -5.73 -11.99
CA GLY A 120 6.77 -6.05 -10.79
C GLY A 120 7.58 -5.97 -9.51
N VAL A 121 6.91 -5.73 -8.39
CA VAL A 121 7.50 -5.63 -7.04
C VAL A 121 7.79 -6.99 -6.43
N ALA A 122 7.00 -7.99 -6.77
CA ALA A 122 7.19 -9.36 -6.33
C ALA A 122 7.10 -10.30 -7.52
N SER A 123 8.08 -11.19 -7.62
CA SER A 123 8.08 -12.28 -8.57
C SER A 123 8.24 -13.58 -7.78
N LEU A 124 7.32 -14.48 -7.98
CA LEU A 124 7.32 -15.77 -7.28
C LEU A 124 7.44 -16.90 -8.29
N GLU A 125 8.45 -17.71 -8.07
CA GLU A 125 8.72 -18.87 -8.90
C GLU A 125 7.73 -19.99 -8.59
N GLY A 126 7.12 -20.54 -9.64
CA GLY A 126 6.31 -21.74 -9.59
C GLY A 126 6.90 -22.79 -10.50
N GLY A 127 7.90 -23.51 -10.03
CA GLY A 127 8.53 -24.60 -10.77
C GLY A 127 8.18 -25.96 -10.19
N LEU A 128 6.94 -26.42 -10.37
CA LEU A 128 6.59 -27.79 -10.04
C LEU A 128 6.03 -28.46 -11.29
N ALA A 129 6.80 -29.34 -11.88
CA ALA A 129 6.30 -30.25 -12.90
C ALA A 129 5.23 -31.17 -12.28
N GLY A 130 4.05 -31.23 -12.88
CA GLY A 130 2.96 -32.10 -12.45
C GLY A 130 1.65 -31.38 -12.19
N ASN A 131 0.63 -32.14 -11.81
CA ASN A 131 -0.70 -31.63 -11.46
C ASN A 131 -0.72 -31.09 -10.01
N ASN A 132 -0.08 -29.96 -9.78
CA ASN A 132 0.02 -29.37 -8.45
C ASN A 132 -0.72 -28.04 -8.39
N TYR A 133 -1.19 -27.70 -7.20
CA TYR A 133 -1.75 -26.39 -6.89
C TYR A 133 -0.80 -25.70 -5.93
N LEU A 134 -0.43 -24.48 -6.27
CA LEU A 134 0.31 -23.59 -5.38
C LEU A 134 -0.67 -22.61 -4.75
N ASN A 135 -0.74 -22.62 -3.42
CA ASN A 135 -1.40 -21.60 -2.64
C ASN A 135 -0.33 -20.92 -1.78
N ARG A 136 -0.15 -19.64 -1.97
CA ARG A 136 0.88 -18.85 -1.31
C ARG A 136 0.38 -17.47 -0.95
N GLN A 137 1.12 -16.80 -0.08
CA GLN A 137 0.91 -15.42 0.29
C GLN A 137 2.00 -14.55 -0.33
N ALA A 138 1.59 -13.45 -0.93
CA ALA A 138 2.46 -12.38 -1.41
C ALA A 138 2.38 -11.20 -0.44
N ASN A 139 3.55 -10.71 0.00
CA ASN A 139 3.68 -9.51 0.82
C ASN A 139 4.74 -8.64 0.16
N TYR A 140 4.40 -7.40 -0.14
CA TYR A 140 5.33 -6.49 -0.79
C TYR A 140 5.00 -5.03 -0.49
N ILE A 141 6.01 -4.19 -0.60
CA ILE A 141 5.97 -2.78 -0.25
C ILE A 141 6.59 -1.99 -1.38
N GLU A 142 6.00 -0.86 -1.71
CA GLU A 142 6.57 0.18 -2.57
C GLU A 142 6.38 1.56 -1.96
N TYR A 143 7.12 2.51 -2.49
CA TYR A 143 7.04 3.91 -2.11
C TYR A 143 6.73 4.75 -3.33
N ASP A 144 5.87 5.74 -3.16
CA ASP A 144 5.51 6.67 -4.22
C ASP A 144 5.35 8.09 -3.69
N SER A 145 5.66 9.05 -4.52
CA SER A 145 5.46 10.47 -4.27
C SER A 145 4.55 11.04 -5.37
N PRO A 146 3.25 11.04 -5.20
CA PRO A 146 2.32 11.45 -6.25
C PRO A 146 2.34 12.95 -6.54
N ASN A 147 2.95 13.75 -5.67
CA ASN A 147 3.08 15.21 -5.78
C ASN A 147 1.73 15.94 -5.95
N THR A 148 0.72 15.47 -5.26
CA THR A 148 -0.64 16.03 -5.34
C THR A 148 -1.38 15.90 -4.02
N THR A 149 -2.37 16.75 -3.81
CA THR A 149 -3.40 16.64 -2.76
C THR A 149 -4.74 16.17 -3.32
N ASN A 150 -4.82 15.84 -4.60
CA ASN A 150 -5.99 15.18 -5.17
C ASN A 150 -6.01 13.71 -4.77
N THR A 151 -7.19 13.10 -4.81
CA THR A 151 -7.32 11.66 -4.60
C THR A 151 -6.58 10.91 -5.69
N VAL A 152 -5.77 9.93 -5.28
CA VAL A 152 -5.08 8.97 -6.15
C VAL A 152 -5.51 7.56 -5.81
N ASN A 153 -5.66 6.72 -6.82
CA ASN A 153 -5.99 5.31 -6.66
C ASN A 153 -4.75 4.45 -6.78
N TYR A 154 -4.52 3.55 -5.84
CA TYR A 154 -3.51 2.49 -5.93
C TYR A 154 -4.20 1.15 -6.07
N ARG A 155 -3.74 0.37 -7.05
CA ARG A 155 -4.35 -0.91 -7.38
C ARG A 155 -3.28 -1.96 -7.63
N VAL A 156 -3.50 -3.16 -7.12
CA VAL A 156 -2.65 -4.33 -7.41
C VAL A 156 -2.95 -4.84 -8.82
N TYR A 157 -1.90 -5.11 -9.56
CA TYR A 157 -1.94 -5.73 -10.87
C TYR A 157 -1.12 -7.02 -10.86
N ILE A 158 -1.55 -7.99 -11.66
CA ILE A 158 -0.94 -9.32 -11.76
C ILE A 158 -0.67 -9.69 -13.20
N LYS A 159 0.39 -10.45 -13.43
CA LYS A 159 0.68 -11.11 -14.72
C LYS A 159 1.41 -12.43 -14.53
N GLN A 160 1.45 -13.23 -15.58
CA GLN A 160 2.42 -14.32 -15.72
C GLN A 160 3.61 -13.84 -16.56
N TRP A 161 4.81 -14.34 -16.30
CA TRP A 161 5.98 -14.07 -17.16
C TRP A 161 5.97 -14.88 -18.45
N THR A 162 5.54 -16.12 -18.34
CA THR A 162 5.36 -17.01 -19.49
C THR A 162 3.89 -17.36 -19.55
N GLN A 163 3.29 -17.17 -20.70
CA GLN A 163 1.91 -17.54 -20.90
C GLN A 163 1.77 -19.05 -20.79
N VAL A 164 0.95 -19.49 -19.86
CA VAL A 164 0.59 -20.89 -19.67
C VAL A 164 -0.93 -21.01 -19.64
N THR A 165 -1.45 -22.18 -19.95
CA THR A 165 -2.90 -22.44 -19.99
C THR A 165 -3.56 -22.34 -18.63
N SER A 166 -2.79 -22.52 -17.57
CA SER A 166 -3.29 -22.44 -16.18
C SER A 166 -3.35 -21.02 -15.68
N ALA A 167 -4.49 -20.63 -15.15
CA ALA A 167 -4.69 -19.28 -14.65
C ALA A 167 -4.04 -19.06 -13.28
N LEU A 168 -3.34 -17.94 -13.17
CA LEU A 168 -2.95 -17.35 -11.88
C LEU A 168 -4.18 -16.64 -11.31
N ARG A 169 -4.48 -16.87 -10.05
CA ARG A 169 -5.58 -16.23 -9.33
C ARG A 169 -5.07 -15.52 -8.10
N VAL A 170 -5.48 -14.30 -7.92
CA VAL A 170 -5.32 -13.56 -6.65
C VAL A 170 -6.63 -13.64 -5.91
N ILE A 171 -6.56 -14.02 -4.64
CA ILE A 171 -7.71 -14.05 -3.75
C ILE A 171 -7.73 -12.71 -3.04
N ASP A 172 -8.76 -11.93 -3.33
CA ASP A 172 -8.97 -10.60 -2.77
C ASP A 172 -9.53 -10.70 -1.34
N ASN A 173 -8.95 -11.61 -0.52
CA ASN A 173 -9.29 -11.73 0.89
C ASN A 173 -8.39 -10.78 1.67
N ALA A 174 -8.98 -9.74 2.13
CA ALA A 174 -8.40 -8.97 3.21
C ALA A 174 -9.26 -9.09 4.47
#